data_1bc18d7241f8bce2f9dc78df28b88845
#
_entry.id   1bc18d7241f8bce2f9dc78df28b88845
#
_cell.length_a   1.000
_cell.length_b   1.000
_cell.length_c   1.000
_cell.angle_alpha   90.00
_cell.angle_beta   90.00
_cell.angle_gamma   90.00
#
_symmetry.space_group_name_H-M   'P 1'
#
loop_
_entity.id
_entity.type
_entity.pdbx_description
1 polymer ?
#
loop_
_entity_poly.entity_id
_entity_poly.type
_entity_poly.pdbx_seq_one_letter_code
_entity_poly.pdbx_strand_id
1 'polypeptide(L)'
;MHEPLNAAAHVIQLALTPIFLLTAVGSLLNVFATRLGRISDRIHAAKRDPHPNPAELHRLRLRSRFLDVAVTLAAGAGALTCCAAITLFFGVLRDSGHASVLFLFFGGGLVCAVAGLACFVAEIVLAGRTLRDEDPVAD
;
A
#
# COMPACT_ATOMS: atom_id res chain seq x y z
N MET A 1 0.51 30.73 -31.73
CA MET A 1 0.91 30.82 -30.31
C MET A 1 0.15 29.89 -29.36
N HIS A 2 -0.87 29.12 -29.79
CA HIS A 2 -1.66 28.23 -28.94
C HIS A 2 -1.16 26.79 -28.86
N GLU A 3 -0.35 26.31 -29.84
CA GLU A 3 0.17 24.94 -29.83
C GLU A 3 1.10 24.61 -28.65
N PRO A 4 2.09 25.42 -28.28
CA PRO A 4 2.99 25.10 -27.16
C PRO A 4 2.27 25.10 -25.80
N LEU A 5 1.24 25.92 -25.63
CA LEU A 5 0.45 25.96 -24.40
C LEU A 5 -0.43 24.69 -24.27
N ASN A 6 -0.99 24.19 -25.38
CA ASN A 6 -1.79 22.99 -25.38
C ASN A 6 -0.93 21.73 -25.12
N ALA A 7 0.29 21.69 -25.68
CA ALA A 7 1.24 20.61 -25.41
C ALA A 7 1.67 20.59 -23.94
N ALA A 8 1.98 21.76 -23.36
CA ALA A 8 2.35 21.88 -21.95
C ALA A 8 1.18 21.48 -21.03
N ALA A 9 -0.04 21.91 -21.32
CA ALA A 9 -1.24 21.54 -20.57
C ALA A 9 -1.49 20.03 -20.62
N HIS A 10 -1.28 19.40 -21.76
CA HIS A 10 -1.44 17.94 -21.92
C HIS A 10 -0.41 17.16 -21.09
N VAL A 11 0.86 17.56 -21.09
CA VAL A 11 1.91 16.95 -20.27
C VAL A 11 1.62 17.07 -18.78
N ILE A 12 1.17 18.26 -18.33
CA ILE A 12 0.78 18.48 -16.94
C ILE A 12 -0.40 17.56 -16.57
N GLN A 13 -1.38 17.43 -17.42
CA GLN A 13 -2.56 16.60 -17.20
C GLN A 13 -2.19 15.11 -17.09
N LEU A 14 -1.27 14.62 -17.92
CA LEU A 14 -0.74 13.25 -17.83
C LEU A 14 0.07 13.01 -16.55
N ALA A 15 0.83 14.02 -16.09
CA ALA A 15 1.64 13.94 -14.88
C ALA A 15 0.80 13.94 -13.58
N LEU A 16 -0.41 14.49 -13.62
CA LEU A 16 -1.30 14.52 -12.43
C LEU A 16 -1.72 13.14 -11.97
N THR A 17 -1.96 12.20 -12.89
CA THR A 17 -2.41 10.84 -12.57
C THR A 17 -1.42 10.08 -11.67
N PRO A 18 -0.12 9.95 -12.00
CA PRO A 18 0.85 9.32 -11.11
C PRO A 18 1.04 10.08 -9.79
N ILE A 19 0.90 11.42 -9.79
CA ILE A 19 1.01 12.22 -8.57
C ILE A 19 -0.13 11.91 -7.60
N PHE A 20 -1.38 11.84 -8.08
CA PHE A 20 -2.52 11.47 -7.24
C PHE A 20 -2.40 10.03 -6.73
N LEU A 21 -1.96 9.10 -7.57
CA LEU A 21 -1.72 7.72 -7.14
C LEU A 21 -0.65 7.65 -6.04
N LEU A 22 0.44 8.40 -6.19
CA LEU A 22 1.51 8.45 -5.20
C LEU A 22 1.03 9.02 -3.86
N THR A 23 0.20 10.05 -3.89
CA THR A 23 -0.43 10.63 -2.69
C THR A 23 -1.34 9.60 -2.00
N ALA A 24 -2.15 8.88 -2.76
CA ALA A 24 -3.02 7.83 -2.22
C ALA A 24 -2.21 6.69 -1.59
N VAL A 25 -1.17 6.22 -2.27
CA VAL A 25 -0.25 5.18 -1.76
C VAL A 25 0.46 5.66 -0.48
N GLY A 26 0.91 6.91 -0.44
CA GLY A 26 1.51 7.49 0.76
C GLY A 26 0.56 7.50 1.96
N SER A 27 -0.71 7.82 1.73
CA SER A 27 -1.75 7.77 2.76
C SER A 27 -2.00 6.34 3.25
N LEU A 28 -2.05 5.36 2.35
CA LEU A 28 -2.17 3.94 2.71
C LEU A 28 -0.99 3.45 3.53
N LEU A 29 0.23 3.79 3.14
CA LEU A 29 1.45 3.46 3.87
C LEU A 29 1.42 3.96 5.31
N ASN A 30 0.96 5.20 5.53
CA ASN A 30 0.83 5.77 6.87
C ASN A 30 -0.15 4.97 7.74
N VAL A 31 -1.32 4.59 7.18
CA VAL A 31 -2.31 3.77 7.89
C VAL A 31 -1.74 2.38 8.22
N PHE A 32 -1.11 1.72 7.25
CA PHE A 32 -0.55 0.38 7.44
C PHE A 32 0.59 0.37 8.45
N ALA A 33 1.52 1.33 8.36
CA ALA A 33 2.65 1.47 9.29
C ALA A 33 2.19 1.74 10.72
N THR A 34 1.19 2.61 10.89
CA THR A 34 0.62 2.91 12.21
C THR A 34 -0.02 1.66 12.84
N ARG A 35 -0.75 0.86 12.06
CA ARG A 35 -1.33 -0.40 12.55
C ARG A 35 -0.26 -1.44 12.86
N LEU A 36 0.74 -1.58 12.01
CA LEU A 36 1.85 -2.49 12.23
C LEU A 36 2.59 -2.17 13.52
N GLY A 37 2.86 -0.88 13.78
CA GLY A 37 3.45 -0.42 15.04
C GLY A 37 2.64 -0.87 16.26
N ARG A 38 1.32 -0.66 16.25
CA ARG A 38 0.44 -1.07 17.35
C ARG A 38 0.44 -2.58 17.60
N ILE A 39 0.49 -3.39 16.53
CA ILE A 39 0.57 -4.86 16.67
C ILE A 39 1.94 -5.28 17.20
N SER A 40 3.01 -4.65 16.75
CA SER A 40 4.36 -4.87 17.25
C SER A 40 4.44 -4.60 18.76
N ASP A 41 3.86 -3.48 19.22
CA ASP A 41 3.81 -3.14 20.65
C ASP A 41 3.06 -4.19 21.47
N ARG A 42 1.92 -4.69 20.95
CA ARG A 42 1.17 -5.79 21.60
C ARG A 42 1.97 -7.08 21.66
N ILE A 43 2.71 -7.44 20.62
CA ILE A 43 3.57 -8.61 20.60
C ILE A 43 4.68 -8.47 21.66
N HIS A 44 5.27 -7.29 21.81
CA HIS A 44 6.28 -7.02 22.81
C HIS A 44 5.72 -7.08 24.24
N ALA A 45 4.52 -6.56 24.45
CA ALA A 45 3.82 -6.64 25.73
C ALA A 45 3.50 -8.11 26.09
N ALA A 46 2.92 -8.88 25.16
CA ALA A 46 2.59 -10.28 25.37
C ALA A 46 3.81 -11.18 25.63
N LYS A 47 4.99 -10.81 25.08
CA LYS A 47 6.25 -11.52 25.38
C LYS A 47 6.82 -11.23 26.78
N ARG A 48 6.44 -10.11 27.41
CA ARG A 48 6.87 -9.73 28.75
C ARG A 48 5.97 -10.32 29.85
N ASP A 49 4.83 -10.88 29.46
CA ASP A 49 3.92 -11.54 30.39
C ASP A 49 4.60 -12.80 30.99
N PRO A 50 4.58 -13.00 32.31
CA PRO A 50 5.09 -14.21 32.96
C PRO A 50 4.40 -15.50 32.50
N HIS A 51 3.16 -15.41 31.97
CA HIS A 51 2.37 -16.53 31.50
C HIS A 51 1.84 -16.26 30.07
N PRO A 52 2.70 -16.22 29.05
CA PRO A 52 2.30 -15.83 27.71
C PRO A 52 1.35 -16.88 27.12
N ASN A 53 0.21 -16.43 26.58
CA ASN A 53 -0.72 -17.30 25.86
C ASN A 53 -0.16 -17.58 24.44
N PRO A 54 0.24 -18.84 24.14
CA PRO A 54 0.84 -19.15 22.83
C PRO A 54 -0.13 -18.97 21.67
N ALA A 55 -1.43 -19.15 21.90
CA ALA A 55 -2.45 -18.97 20.87
C ALA A 55 -2.60 -17.48 20.50
N GLU A 56 -2.58 -16.59 21.48
CA GLU A 56 -2.63 -15.15 21.26
C GLU A 56 -1.39 -14.66 20.50
N LEU A 57 -0.21 -15.10 20.91
CA LEU A 57 1.04 -14.76 20.22
C LEU A 57 1.03 -15.23 18.76
N HIS A 58 0.49 -16.42 18.47
CA HIS A 58 0.38 -16.93 17.10
C HIS A 58 -0.55 -16.06 16.25
N ARG A 59 -1.70 -15.66 16.77
CA ARG A 59 -2.67 -14.78 16.11
C ARG A 59 -2.06 -13.39 15.81
N LEU A 60 -1.37 -12.80 16.79
CA LEU A 60 -0.70 -11.50 16.61
C LEU A 60 0.40 -11.56 15.54
N ARG A 61 1.19 -12.64 15.51
CA ARG A 61 2.22 -12.83 14.49
C ARG A 61 1.63 -13.01 13.08
N LEU A 62 0.51 -13.70 12.96
CA LEU A 62 -0.17 -13.86 11.66
C LEU A 62 -0.65 -12.49 11.14
N ARG A 63 -1.28 -11.69 12.01
CA ARG A 63 -1.74 -10.33 11.68
C ARG A 63 -0.58 -9.41 11.31
N SER A 64 0.55 -9.48 12.05
CA SER A 64 1.77 -8.73 11.71
C SER A 64 2.26 -9.08 10.31
N ARG A 65 2.27 -10.36 9.91
CA ARG A 65 2.69 -10.79 8.57
C ARG A 65 1.81 -10.21 7.46
N PHE A 66 0.49 -10.18 7.64
CA PHE A 66 -0.41 -9.58 6.64
C PHE A 66 -0.14 -8.08 6.49
N LEU A 67 0.14 -7.37 7.59
CA LEU A 67 0.48 -5.95 7.54
C LEU A 67 1.87 -5.70 6.95
N ASP A 68 2.86 -6.54 7.25
CA ASP A 68 4.21 -6.47 6.65
C ASP A 68 4.13 -6.60 5.13
N VAL A 69 3.34 -7.56 4.64
CA VAL A 69 3.10 -7.75 3.20
C VAL A 69 2.36 -6.55 2.62
N ALA A 70 1.34 -6.02 3.31
CA ALA A 70 0.60 -4.85 2.85
C ALA A 70 1.49 -3.61 2.73
N VAL A 71 2.36 -3.34 3.72
CA VAL A 71 3.34 -2.25 3.70
C VAL A 71 4.32 -2.43 2.54
N THR A 72 4.86 -3.63 2.36
CA THR A 72 5.82 -3.93 1.29
C THR A 72 5.20 -3.74 -0.10
N LEU A 73 3.96 -4.22 -0.29
CA LEU A 73 3.23 -4.05 -1.55
C LEU A 73 2.90 -2.57 -1.81
N ALA A 74 2.50 -1.81 -0.79
CA ALA A 74 2.23 -0.38 -0.94
C ALA A 74 3.51 0.41 -1.25
N ALA A 75 4.64 0.07 -0.62
CA ALA A 75 5.94 0.67 -0.95
C ALA A 75 6.35 0.34 -2.39
N GLY A 76 6.16 -0.92 -2.83
CA GLY A 76 6.38 -1.34 -4.21
C GLY A 76 5.50 -0.60 -5.22
N ALA A 77 4.22 -0.40 -4.88
CA ALA A 77 3.30 0.42 -5.70
C ALA A 77 3.81 1.85 -5.88
N GLY A 78 4.28 2.48 -4.80
CA GLY A 78 4.88 3.81 -4.84
C GLY A 78 6.13 3.85 -5.73
N ALA A 79 7.04 2.89 -5.58
CA ALA A 79 8.26 2.81 -6.38
C ALA A 79 7.95 2.64 -7.87
N LEU A 80 7.03 1.74 -8.23
CA LEU A 80 6.61 1.53 -9.62
C LEU A 80 5.93 2.77 -10.20
N THR A 81 5.14 3.48 -9.40
CA THR A 81 4.52 4.75 -9.80
C THR A 81 5.56 5.83 -10.06
N CYS A 82 6.61 5.91 -9.25
CA CYS A 82 7.74 6.82 -9.50
C CYS A 82 8.46 6.46 -10.80
N CYS A 83 8.71 5.18 -11.06
CA CYS A 83 9.31 4.71 -12.33
C CYS A 83 8.41 5.07 -13.53
N ALA A 84 7.09 4.92 -13.40
CA ALA A 84 6.15 5.32 -14.43
C ALA A 84 6.22 6.84 -14.71
N ALA A 85 6.26 7.66 -13.66
CA ALA A 85 6.40 9.12 -13.79
C ALA A 85 7.71 9.51 -14.50
N ILE A 86 8.81 8.90 -14.10
CA ILE A 86 10.13 9.12 -14.73
C ILE A 86 10.08 8.74 -16.21
N THR A 87 9.52 7.56 -16.54
CA THR A 87 9.38 7.08 -17.92
C THR A 87 8.56 8.04 -18.76
N LEU A 88 7.50 8.62 -18.19
CA LEU A 88 6.65 9.60 -18.86
C LEU A 88 7.43 10.87 -19.21
N PHE A 89 8.23 11.41 -18.28
CA PHE A 89 9.07 12.58 -18.53
C PHE A 89 10.13 12.31 -19.59
N PHE A 90 10.83 11.18 -19.52
CA PHE A 90 11.83 10.81 -20.53
C PHE A 90 11.21 10.54 -21.91
N GLY A 91 10.00 9.95 -21.95
CA GLY A 91 9.27 9.71 -23.20
C GLY A 91 8.94 11.00 -23.95
N VAL A 92 8.53 12.03 -23.22
CA VAL A 92 8.25 13.37 -23.78
C VAL A 92 9.50 14.04 -24.31
N LEU A 93 10.66 13.86 -23.66
CA LEU A 93 11.94 14.47 -24.06
C LEU A 93 12.56 13.81 -25.30
N ARG A 94 12.31 12.52 -25.54
CA ARG A 94 12.97 11.74 -26.60
C ARG A 94 12.11 11.38 -27.81
N ASP A 95 10.83 11.76 -27.80
CA ASP A 95 9.86 11.42 -28.86
C ASP A 95 9.83 9.91 -29.22
N SER A 96 10.21 9.06 -28.27
CA SER A 96 10.30 7.62 -28.41
C SER A 96 9.19 6.95 -27.60
N GLY A 97 8.31 6.23 -28.33
CA GLY A 97 7.13 5.56 -27.78
C GLY A 97 7.45 4.39 -26.83
N HIS A 98 7.73 4.70 -25.58
CA HIS A 98 7.90 3.71 -24.51
C HIS A 98 6.57 3.41 -23.80
N ALA A 99 5.47 3.41 -24.56
CA ALA A 99 4.12 3.18 -24.02
C ALA A 99 4.02 1.86 -23.27
N SER A 100 4.60 0.77 -23.78
CA SER A 100 4.57 -0.55 -23.13
C SER A 100 5.25 -0.55 -21.75
N VAL A 101 6.38 0.15 -21.62
CA VAL A 101 7.11 0.26 -20.35
C VAL A 101 6.32 1.11 -19.34
N LEU A 102 5.70 2.18 -19.81
CA LEU A 102 4.82 3.03 -18.98
C LEU A 102 3.62 2.23 -18.45
N PHE A 103 2.94 1.47 -19.32
CA PHE A 103 1.84 0.60 -18.94
C PHE A 103 2.25 -0.48 -17.94
N LEU A 104 3.44 -1.05 -18.11
CA LEU A 104 3.97 -2.07 -17.20
C LEU A 104 4.20 -1.49 -15.79
N PHE A 105 4.88 -0.35 -15.68
CA PHE A 105 5.14 0.28 -14.39
C PHE A 105 3.86 0.80 -13.72
N PHE A 106 3.01 1.48 -14.45
CA PHE A 106 1.77 2.02 -13.91
C PHE A 106 0.78 0.91 -13.54
N GLY A 107 0.58 -0.06 -14.43
CA GLY A 107 -0.27 -1.23 -14.18
C GLY A 107 0.25 -2.09 -13.02
N GLY A 108 1.56 -2.34 -12.99
CA GLY A 108 2.21 -3.03 -11.87
C GLY A 108 2.02 -2.31 -10.54
N GLY A 109 2.15 -0.99 -10.52
CA GLY A 109 1.87 -0.15 -9.34
C GLY A 109 0.43 -0.30 -8.84
N LEU A 110 -0.55 -0.26 -9.76
CA LEU A 110 -1.96 -0.47 -9.42
C LEU A 110 -2.22 -1.87 -8.86
N VAL A 111 -1.68 -2.91 -9.47
CA VAL A 111 -1.81 -4.29 -8.99
C VAL A 111 -1.22 -4.44 -7.59
N CYS A 112 -0.04 -3.88 -7.33
CA CYS A 112 0.57 -3.89 -6.00
C CYS A 112 -0.29 -3.13 -4.97
N ALA A 113 -0.87 -1.97 -5.33
CA ALA A 113 -1.73 -1.21 -4.45
C ALA A 113 -3.00 -1.99 -4.07
N VAL A 114 -3.66 -2.62 -5.06
CA VAL A 114 -4.86 -3.44 -4.84
C VAL A 114 -4.52 -4.67 -3.99
N ALA A 115 -3.41 -5.35 -4.26
CA ALA A 115 -2.97 -6.50 -3.47
C ALA A 115 -2.65 -6.10 -2.00
N GLY A 116 -2.00 -4.95 -1.79
CA GLY A 116 -1.75 -4.39 -0.46
C GLY A 116 -3.03 -4.10 0.31
N LEU A 117 -4.03 -3.49 -0.35
CA LEU A 117 -5.36 -3.27 0.22
C LEU A 117 -6.07 -4.59 0.56
N ALA A 118 -5.98 -5.60 -0.30
CA ALA A 118 -6.57 -6.91 -0.03
C ALA A 118 -5.95 -7.57 1.22
N CYS A 119 -4.63 -7.52 1.37
CA CYS A 119 -3.93 -7.99 2.58
C CYS A 119 -4.38 -7.24 3.83
N PHE A 120 -4.57 -5.92 3.73
CA PHE A 120 -5.04 -5.09 4.82
C PHE A 120 -6.48 -5.43 5.22
N VAL A 121 -7.37 -5.63 4.26
CA VAL A 121 -8.77 -6.05 4.52
C VAL A 121 -8.78 -7.43 5.18
N ALA A 122 -7.96 -8.37 4.71
CA ALA A 122 -7.83 -9.68 5.33
C ALA A 122 -7.40 -9.58 6.82
N GLU A 123 -6.45 -8.69 7.14
CA GLU A 123 -6.05 -8.42 8.54
C GLU A 123 -7.22 -7.91 9.37
N ILE A 124 -8.00 -6.94 8.86
CA ILE A 124 -9.16 -6.38 9.57
C ILE A 124 -10.21 -7.46 9.85
N VAL A 125 -10.49 -8.32 8.89
CA VAL A 125 -11.45 -9.42 9.05
C VAL A 125 -10.97 -10.42 10.11
N LEU A 126 -9.67 -10.75 10.10
CA LEU A 126 -9.09 -11.60 11.15
C LEU A 126 -9.18 -10.94 12.54
N ALA A 127 -8.95 -9.63 12.61
CA ALA A 127 -9.07 -8.87 13.85
C ALA A 127 -10.49 -8.89 14.42
N GLY A 128 -11.49 -8.70 13.55
CA GLY A 128 -12.90 -8.69 13.94
C GLY A 128 -13.43 -10.04 14.43
N ARG A 129 -12.95 -11.14 13.83
CA ARG A 129 -13.33 -12.50 14.27
C ARG A 129 -12.82 -12.80 15.69
N THR A 130 -11.64 -12.34 16.03
CA THR A 130 -11.04 -12.56 17.36
C THR A 130 -11.85 -11.88 18.47
N LEU A 131 -12.37 -10.67 18.22
CA LEU A 131 -13.21 -9.96 19.21
C LEU A 131 -14.57 -10.63 19.41
N ARG A 132 -15.10 -11.28 18.38
CA ARG A 132 -16.38 -11.98 18.46
C ARG A 132 -16.31 -13.33 19.20
N ASP A 133 -15.13 -13.96 19.18
CA ASP A 133 -14.89 -15.23 19.89
C ASP A 133 -14.60 -15.01 21.39
N GLU A 134 -14.24 -13.77 21.81
CA GLU A 134 -13.94 -13.41 23.20
C GLU A 134 -15.16 -12.89 23.97
N ASP A 135 -16.28 -12.53 23.29
CA ASP A 135 -17.56 -12.15 23.91
C ASP A 135 -18.65 -13.21 23.63
N PRO A 136 -18.66 -14.37 24.35
CA PRO A 136 -19.77 -15.31 24.27
C PRO A 136 -20.96 -14.92 25.18
N VAL A 137 -20.98 -13.72 25.78
CA VAL A 137 -22.02 -13.28 26.72
C VAL A 137 -22.61 -11.96 26.29
N ALA A 138 -23.48 -12.01 25.28
CA ALA A 138 -24.48 -10.98 25.02
C ALA A 138 -25.65 -11.62 24.25
N ASP A 139 -26.35 -12.55 24.90
CA ASP A 139 -27.75 -12.92 24.64
C ASP A 139 -28.45 -13.18 25.99
#